data_60a37195514c384a8f375d2c59a8bdfc
#
_entry.id   60a37195514c384a8f375d2c59a8bdfc
#
_cell.length_a   1.000
_cell.length_b   1.000
_cell.length_c   1.000
_cell.angle_alpha   90.00
_cell.angle_beta   90.00
_cell.angle_gamma   90.00
#
_symmetry.space_group_name_H-M   'P 1'
#
loop_
_entity.id
_entity.type
_entity.pdbx_description
1 polymer ?
#
loop_
_entity_poly.entity_id
_entity_poly.type
_entity_poly.pdbx_seq_one_letter_code
_entity_poly.pdbx_strand_id
1 'polypeptide(L)'
;DVAPSRGLGDVYKDSSYPELLETEDPAATILKSEKETNGTEVDIQEKSLHKEVWFDTKEQWVSTHWEISTRDVPVAVMDALQSSAYNQYKIEDITAIERPDGLFYDFELKQDNNEIHIILDSEAKIVIKSSTIAPGYDW
;
A
#
# COMPACT_ATOMS: atom_id res chain seq x y z
N ASP A 1 -16.42 0.62 -15.21
CA ASP A 1 -16.20 -0.09 -14.69
C ASP A 1 -16.71 -1.23 -14.79
N VAL A 2 -16.26 -2.03 -14.72
CA VAL A 2 -16.80 -3.12 -14.81
C VAL A 2 -17.18 -3.67 -13.62
N ALA A 3 -18.33 -3.56 -13.37
CA ALA A 3 -18.87 -3.92 -12.14
C ALA A 3 -18.56 -5.31 -11.69
N PRO A 4 -18.56 -6.32 -12.54
CA PRO A 4 -18.33 -7.68 -12.04
C PRO A 4 -16.98 -7.90 -11.44
N SER A 5 -15.98 -7.13 -11.88
CA SER A 5 -14.66 -7.30 -11.32
C SER A 5 -14.34 -6.25 -10.31
N ARG A 6 -15.31 -5.41 -9.97
CA ARG A 6 -15.08 -4.34 -9.04
C ARG A 6 -15.00 -4.88 -7.64
N GLY A 7 -13.89 -4.62 -6.99
CA GLY A 7 -13.69 -5.05 -5.63
C GLY A 7 -13.80 -3.90 -4.67
N LEU A 8 -13.48 -4.18 -3.42
CA LEU A 8 -13.54 -3.18 -2.38
C LEU A 8 -12.72 -1.95 -2.73
N GLY A 9 -11.56 -2.15 -3.35
CA GLY A 9 -10.69 -1.05 -3.70
C GLY A 9 -11.29 -0.05 -4.65
N ASP A 10 -12.25 -0.48 -5.49
CA ASP A 10 -12.90 0.43 -6.40
C ASP A 10 -14.08 1.14 -5.77
N VAL A 11 -14.69 0.52 -4.80
CA VAL A 11 -15.90 1.04 -4.19
C VAL A 11 -15.61 2.20 -3.25
N TYR A 12 -14.65 2.06 -2.35
CA TYR A 12 -14.41 3.10 -1.36
C TYR A 12 -13.69 4.32 -1.92
N LYS A 13 -13.17 4.24 -3.15
CA LYS A 13 -12.53 5.40 -3.77
C LYS A 13 -13.51 6.54 -4.03
N ASP A 14 -14.79 6.20 -4.23
CA ASP A 14 -15.78 7.19 -4.61
C ASP A 14 -16.73 7.57 -3.48
N SER A 15 -16.58 6.95 -2.32
CA SER A 15 -17.55 7.12 -1.26
C SER A 15 -16.88 7.09 0.10
N SER A 16 -17.60 7.51 1.10
CA SER A 16 -17.08 7.56 2.45
C SER A 16 -17.13 6.20 3.12
N TYR A 17 -16.09 5.88 3.83
CA TYR A 17 -16.09 4.82 4.79
C TYR A 17 -16.95 5.31 5.98
N PRO A 18 -17.63 4.44 6.73
CA PRO A 18 -17.51 2.99 6.65
C PRO A 18 -18.67 2.30 5.95
N GLU A 19 -19.72 3.01 5.63
CA GLU A 19 -20.92 2.37 5.17
C GLU A 19 -20.72 1.51 3.96
N LEU A 20 -19.93 2.01 3.03
CA LEU A 20 -19.73 1.28 1.80
C LEU A 20 -18.94 0.01 2.00
N LEU A 21 -17.96 0.03 2.90
CA LEU A 21 -17.15 -1.14 3.16
C LEU A 21 -17.96 -2.29 3.73
N GLU A 22 -19.04 -1.97 4.45
CA GLU A 22 -19.83 -3.00 5.08
C GLU A 22 -20.83 -3.66 4.14
N THR A 23 -21.14 -3.03 3.02
CA THR A 23 -22.27 -3.49 2.21
C THR A 23 -21.93 -3.88 0.79
N GLU A 24 -20.77 -3.45 0.27
CA GLU A 24 -20.61 -3.50 -1.17
C GLU A 24 -19.76 -4.63 -1.73
N ASP A 25 -18.91 -5.26 -0.95
CA ASP A 25 -18.03 -6.28 -1.51
C ASP A 25 -18.09 -7.57 -0.70
N PRO A 26 -18.82 -8.57 -1.17
CA PRO A 26 -18.90 -9.83 -0.44
C PRO A 26 -17.59 -10.62 -0.42
N ALA A 27 -16.63 -10.27 -1.28
CA ALA A 27 -15.34 -10.95 -1.29
C ALA A 27 -14.37 -10.38 -0.27
N ALA A 28 -14.72 -9.27 0.37
CA ALA A 28 -13.87 -8.64 1.38
C ALA A 28 -14.55 -8.66 2.74
N THR A 29 -13.76 -8.84 3.78
CA THR A 29 -14.24 -8.86 5.15
C THR A 29 -13.45 -7.83 5.94
N ILE A 30 -14.15 -7.00 6.70
CA ILE A 30 -13.50 -6.08 7.60
C ILE A 30 -13.08 -6.84 8.85
N LEU A 31 -11.79 -6.85 9.12
CA LEU A 31 -11.25 -7.53 10.29
C LEU A 31 -11.19 -6.59 11.48
N LYS A 32 -10.85 -5.33 11.25
CA LYS A 32 -10.61 -4.38 12.31
C LYS A 32 -10.66 -2.97 11.74
N SER A 33 -11.13 -2.02 12.54
CA SER A 33 -11.12 -0.62 12.18
C SER A 33 -10.57 0.16 13.36
N GLU A 34 -9.61 1.03 13.11
CA GLU A 34 -8.93 1.76 14.17
C GLU A 34 -8.81 3.23 13.80
N LYS A 35 -9.39 4.09 14.64
CA LYS A 35 -9.33 5.51 14.40
C LYS A 35 -8.07 6.06 15.06
N GLU A 36 -7.34 6.87 14.32
CA GLU A 36 -6.11 7.46 14.82
C GLU A 36 -6.16 8.98 14.63
N THR A 37 -5.14 9.68 15.13
CA THR A 37 -5.11 11.13 15.08
C THR A 37 -5.24 11.67 13.66
N ASN A 38 -4.57 11.02 12.70
CA ASN A 38 -4.50 11.53 11.33
C ASN A 38 -5.44 10.83 10.36
N GLY A 39 -6.26 9.92 10.85
CA GLY A 39 -7.15 9.19 9.95
C GLY A 39 -7.64 7.90 10.56
N THR A 40 -8.11 7.00 9.69
CA THR A 40 -8.64 5.71 10.11
C THR A 40 -8.01 4.61 9.28
N GLU A 41 -7.53 3.58 9.96
CA GLU A 41 -7.02 2.39 9.29
C GLU A 41 -8.07 1.30 9.39
N VAL A 42 -8.35 0.65 8.26
CA VAL A 42 -9.27 -0.48 8.22
C VAL A 42 -8.53 -1.67 7.67
N ASP A 43 -8.45 -2.73 8.49
CA ASP A 43 -7.82 -3.96 8.05
C ASP A 43 -8.88 -4.84 7.43
N ILE A 44 -8.62 -5.32 6.22
CA ILE A 44 -9.57 -6.15 5.50
C ILE A 44 -8.89 -7.42 5.03
N GLN A 45 -9.72 -8.44 4.83
CA GLN A 45 -9.31 -9.68 4.17
C GLN A 45 -10.04 -9.70 2.84
N GLU A 46 -9.29 -9.63 1.75
CA GLU A 46 -9.88 -9.68 0.42
C GLU A 46 -9.29 -10.88 -0.29
N LYS A 47 -10.11 -11.89 -0.54
CA LYS A 47 -9.65 -13.17 -1.04
C LYS A 47 -8.61 -13.72 -0.07
N SER A 48 -7.40 -14.00 -0.52
CA SER A 48 -6.34 -14.52 0.34
C SER A 48 -5.40 -13.44 0.84
N LEU A 49 -5.70 -12.18 0.57
CA LEU A 49 -4.80 -11.08 0.93
C LEU A 49 -5.33 -10.29 2.11
N HIS A 50 -4.43 -10.00 3.04
CA HIS A 50 -4.72 -9.08 4.13
C HIS A 50 -4.24 -7.71 3.68
N LYS A 51 -5.15 -6.73 3.65
CA LYS A 51 -4.84 -5.38 3.21
C LYS A 51 -5.19 -4.38 4.28
N GLU A 52 -4.49 -3.27 4.28
CA GLU A 52 -4.77 -2.14 5.16
C GLU A 52 -5.22 -0.98 4.30
N VAL A 53 -6.38 -0.43 4.62
CA VAL A 53 -6.98 0.68 3.89
C VAL A 53 -6.94 1.90 4.80
N TRP A 54 -6.37 3.00 4.29
CA TRP A 54 -6.20 4.21 5.08
C TRP A 54 -7.11 5.32 4.55
N PHE A 55 -7.84 5.95 5.47
CA PHE A 55 -8.69 7.10 5.17
C PHE A 55 -8.20 8.29 5.99
N ASP A 56 -8.30 9.50 5.43
CA ASP A 56 -7.91 10.68 6.16
C ASP A 56 -9.01 11.09 7.16
N THR A 57 -8.81 12.23 7.83
CA THR A 57 -9.77 12.68 8.85
C THR A 57 -11.12 13.10 8.27
N LYS A 58 -11.19 13.26 6.95
CA LYS A 58 -12.44 13.57 6.25
C LYS A 58 -13.05 12.32 5.65
N GLU A 59 -12.51 11.15 6.00
CA GLU A 59 -12.98 9.86 5.54
C GLU A 59 -12.82 9.67 4.03
N GLN A 60 -11.82 10.34 3.45
CA GLN A 60 -11.47 10.15 2.06
C GLN A 60 -10.36 9.11 1.96
N TRP A 61 -10.45 8.24 0.96
CA TRP A 61 -9.45 7.20 0.77
C TRP A 61 -8.10 7.81 0.40
N VAL A 62 -7.06 7.36 1.11
CA VAL A 62 -5.69 7.79 0.87
C VAL A 62 -4.89 6.68 0.20
N SER A 63 -4.93 5.48 0.76
CA SER A 63 -4.13 4.38 0.25
C SER A 63 -4.70 3.03 0.67
N THR A 64 -4.29 2.00 -0.07
CA THR A 64 -4.47 0.61 0.33
C THR A 64 -3.12 -0.06 0.15
N HIS A 65 -2.66 -0.78 1.16
CA HIS A 65 -1.35 -1.41 1.05
C HIS A 65 -1.38 -2.81 1.61
N TRP A 66 -0.48 -3.65 1.08
CA TRP A 66 -0.40 -5.05 1.48
C TRP A 66 1.00 -5.57 1.22
N GLU A 67 1.38 -6.56 2.00
CA GLU A 67 2.71 -7.15 1.92
C GLU A 67 2.80 -8.11 0.73
N ILE A 68 3.92 -8.06 0.01
CA ILE A 68 4.15 -8.93 -1.14
C ILE A 68 5.56 -9.50 -1.07
N SER A 69 5.84 -10.46 -1.95
CA SER A 69 7.17 -11.04 -2.07
C SER A 69 7.86 -10.51 -3.32
N THR A 70 9.15 -10.79 -3.46
CA THR A 70 9.93 -10.30 -4.61
C THR A 70 9.33 -10.76 -5.93
N ARG A 71 8.75 -11.95 -5.98
CA ARG A 71 8.20 -12.47 -7.25
C ARG A 71 6.94 -11.73 -7.68
N ASP A 72 6.33 -10.95 -6.77
CA ASP A 72 5.14 -10.19 -7.10
C ASP A 72 5.48 -8.78 -7.56
N VAL A 73 6.76 -8.42 -7.55
CA VAL A 73 7.21 -7.09 -7.97
C VAL A 73 7.54 -7.14 -9.45
N PRO A 74 7.12 -6.13 -10.23
CA PRO A 74 7.51 -6.09 -11.66
C PRO A 74 9.01 -6.14 -11.83
N VAL A 75 9.46 -6.84 -12.86
CA VAL A 75 10.89 -7.02 -13.12
C VAL A 75 11.60 -5.68 -13.25
N ALA A 76 10.98 -4.71 -13.92
CA ALA A 76 11.60 -3.40 -14.11
C ALA A 76 11.85 -2.69 -12.78
N VAL A 77 10.95 -2.86 -11.82
CA VAL A 77 11.10 -2.24 -10.51
C VAL A 77 12.23 -2.90 -9.73
N MET A 78 12.30 -4.24 -9.76
CA MET A 78 13.40 -4.95 -9.11
C MET A 78 14.73 -4.59 -9.75
N ASP A 79 14.78 -4.50 -11.09
CA ASP A 79 16.00 -4.14 -11.78
C ASP A 79 16.46 -2.73 -11.39
N ALA A 80 15.53 -1.80 -11.27
CA ALA A 80 15.85 -0.43 -10.87
C ALA A 80 16.45 -0.39 -9.48
N LEU A 81 15.86 -1.16 -8.54
CA LEU A 81 16.38 -1.21 -7.19
C LEU A 81 17.78 -1.79 -7.16
N GLN A 82 18.00 -2.89 -7.91
CA GLN A 82 19.29 -3.56 -7.93
C GLN A 82 20.36 -2.75 -8.66
N SER A 83 19.97 -1.85 -9.53
CA SER A 83 20.88 -0.96 -10.23
C SER A 83 21.16 0.33 -9.47
N SER A 84 20.49 0.51 -8.34
CA SER A 84 20.60 1.74 -7.55
C SER A 84 21.76 1.66 -6.55
N ALA A 85 21.96 2.76 -5.85
CA ALA A 85 22.98 2.81 -4.79
C ALA A 85 22.64 1.90 -3.61
N TYR A 86 21.43 1.33 -3.59
CA TYR A 86 20.95 0.52 -2.47
C TYR A 86 21.03 -0.98 -2.73
N ASN A 87 21.76 -1.38 -3.77
CA ASN A 87 21.82 -2.79 -4.17
C ASN A 87 22.51 -3.69 -3.14
N GLN A 88 23.27 -3.11 -2.22
CA GLN A 88 23.94 -3.89 -1.17
C GLN A 88 23.07 -4.06 0.07
N TYR A 89 21.93 -3.40 0.12
CA TYR A 89 21.04 -3.53 1.27
C TYR A 89 20.23 -4.83 1.17
N LYS A 90 19.92 -5.39 2.33
CA LYS A 90 19.05 -6.55 2.39
C LYS A 90 17.61 -6.10 2.36
N ILE A 91 16.78 -6.75 1.56
CA ILE A 91 15.35 -6.47 1.52
C ILE A 91 14.71 -7.18 2.70
N GLU A 92 14.13 -6.41 3.63
CA GLU A 92 13.44 -6.96 4.79
C GLU A 92 11.96 -7.20 4.50
N ASP A 93 11.31 -6.24 3.89
CA ASP A 93 9.89 -6.32 3.57
C ASP A 93 9.60 -5.53 2.30
N ILE A 94 8.55 -5.93 1.61
CA ILE A 94 8.06 -5.21 0.43
C ILE A 94 6.57 -5.00 0.60
N THR A 95 6.13 -3.76 0.45
CA THR A 95 4.72 -3.40 0.56
C THR A 95 4.25 -2.79 -0.75
N ALA A 96 3.19 -3.35 -1.32
CA ALA A 96 2.54 -2.75 -2.47
C ALA A 96 1.58 -1.68 -1.96
N ILE A 97 1.56 -0.53 -2.61
CA ILE A 97 0.77 0.62 -2.16
C ILE A 97 -0.06 1.11 -3.33
N GLU A 98 -1.36 1.14 -3.16
CA GLU A 98 -2.27 1.70 -4.14
C GLU A 98 -2.75 3.05 -3.61
N ARG A 99 -2.60 4.10 -4.40
CA ARG A 99 -2.99 5.45 -4.05
C ARG A 99 -3.77 6.04 -5.23
N PRO A 100 -4.46 7.18 -5.03
CA PRO A 100 -5.13 7.82 -6.17
C PRO A 100 -4.20 8.16 -7.32
N ASP A 101 -2.91 8.41 -7.02
CA ASP A 101 -1.95 8.78 -8.04
C ASP A 101 -1.15 7.60 -8.59
N GLY A 102 -1.48 6.37 -8.21
CA GLY A 102 -0.86 5.22 -8.83
C GLY A 102 -0.49 4.10 -7.87
N LEU A 103 0.28 3.17 -8.39
CA LEU A 103 0.74 1.99 -7.65
C LEU A 103 2.22 2.16 -7.37
N PHE A 104 2.60 1.87 -6.13
CA PHE A 104 3.97 2.06 -5.66
C PHE A 104 4.43 0.81 -4.92
N TYR A 105 5.76 0.72 -4.73
CA TYR A 105 6.36 -0.41 -4.03
C TYR A 105 7.35 0.13 -3.00
N ASP A 106 7.08 -0.15 -1.74
CA ASP A 106 7.94 0.27 -0.64
C ASP A 106 8.85 -0.89 -0.27
N PHE A 107 10.15 -0.68 -0.43
CA PHE A 107 11.16 -1.67 -0.02
C PHE A 107 11.76 -1.20 1.29
N GLU A 108 11.54 -1.97 2.33
CA GLU A 108 12.21 -1.74 3.60
C GLU A 108 13.55 -2.44 3.54
N LEU A 109 14.62 -1.68 3.55
CA LEU A 109 15.97 -2.17 3.33
C LEU A 109 16.80 -2.02 4.58
N LYS A 110 17.71 -2.95 4.77
CA LYS A 110 18.57 -2.93 5.95
C LYS A 110 20.01 -3.20 5.58
N GLN A 111 20.94 -2.44 6.15
CA GLN A 111 22.37 -2.69 6.04
C GLN A 111 22.98 -2.36 7.39
N ASP A 112 23.58 -3.36 8.03
CA ASP A 112 24.09 -3.23 9.39
C ASP A 112 22.95 -2.80 10.32
N ASN A 113 23.08 -1.67 11.00
CA ASN A 113 22.02 -1.17 11.88
C ASN A 113 21.17 -0.09 11.22
N ASN A 114 21.38 0.15 9.94
CA ASN A 114 20.65 1.20 9.21
C ASN A 114 19.47 0.61 8.48
N GLU A 115 18.30 1.23 8.65
CA GLU A 115 17.10 0.87 7.92
C GLU A 115 16.63 2.05 7.11
N ILE A 116 16.18 1.79 5.91
CA ILE A 116 15.69 2.85 5.03
C ILE A 116 14.56 2.28 4.18
N HIS A 117 13.60 3.13 3.86
CA HIS A 117 12.55 2.80 2.93
C HIS A 117 12.85 3.45 1.60
N ILE A 118 12.82 2.66 0.55
CA ILE A 118 12.94 3.15 -0.82
C ILE A 118 11.64 2.81 -1.52
N ILE A 119 10.92 3.82 -1.96
CA ILE A 119 9.64 3.61 -2.64
C ILE A 119 9.80 3.94 -4.10
N LEU A 120 9.42 3.00 -4.96
CA LEU A 120 9.44 3.18 -6.41
C LEU A 120 8.02 3.21 -6.93
N ASP A 121 7.81 3.99 -7.99
CA ASP A 121 6.52 3.98 -8.66
C ASP A 121 6.47 2.82 -9.67
N SER A 122 5.35 2.66 -10.35
CA SER A 122 5.18 1.55 -11.29
C SER A 122 6.00 1.70 -12.55
N GLU A 123 6.61 2.88 -12.76
CA GLU A 123 7.54 3.10 -13.86
C GLU A 123 8.98 2.93 -13.42
N ALA A 124 9.19 2.35 -12.24
CA ALA A 124 10.50 2.03 -11.70
C ALA A 124 11.36 3.24 -11.35
N LYS A 125 10.70 4.35 -10.99
CA LYS A 125 11.41 5.53 -10.52
C LYS A 125 11.35 5.59 -9.01
N ILE A 126 12.47 5.93 -8.39
CA ILE A 126 12.52 6.13 -6.93
C ILE A 126 11.86 7.47 -6.62
N VAL A 127 10.80 7.43 -5.82
CA VAL A 127 10.07 8.64 -5.48
C VAL A 127 10.28 9.05 -4.02
N ILE A 128 10.59 8.11 -3.14
CA ILE A 128 10.80 8.38 -1.72
C ILE A 128 12.04 7.63 -1.24
N LYS A 129 12.87 8.31 -0.45
CA LYS A 129 13.97 7.71 0.30
C LYS A 129 13.88 8.27 1.71
N SER A 130 13.57 7.42 2.68
CA SER A 130 13.36 7.92 4.03
C SER A 130 13.54 6.80 5.06
N SER A 131 13.99 7.17 6.26
CA SER A 131 14.06 6.23 7.35
C SER A 131 12.70 6.06 8.03
N THR A 132 11.74 6.92 7.71
CA THR A 132 10.40 6.86 8.29
C THR A 132 9.36 6.99 7.19
N ILE A 133 8.19 6.41 7.44
CA ILE A 133 7.08 6.44 6.48
C ILE A 133 5.88 7.09 7.16
N ALA A 134 5.24 8.01 6.44
CA ALA A 134 4.03 8.66 6.94
C ALA A 134 2.91 7.63 7.09
N PRO A 135 2.07 7.75 8.11
CA PRO A 135 0.96 6.83 8.29
C PRO A 135 0.09 6.76 7.03
N GLY A 136 -0.26 5.52 6.66
CA GLY A 136 -1.10 5.33 5.49
C GLY A 136 -0.46 5.73 4.18
N TYR A 137 0.85 5.92 4.18
CA TYR A 137 1.56 6.35 2.98
C TYR A 137 0.99 7.65 2.42
N ASP A 138 0.64 8.54 3.33
CA ASP A 138 0.09 9.84 2.96
C ASP A 138 1.23 10.83 2.82
N TRP A 139 1.88 10.79 1.66
CA TRP A 139 2.94 11.77 1.40
C TRP A 139 2.52 12.76 0.34
#